data_5ad4dc7e597281dd68ae19d01c31c9ca
#
_entry.id   5ad4dc7e597281dd68ae19d01c31c9ca
#
_cell.length_a   1.000
_cell.length_b   1.000
_cell.length_c   1.000
_cell.angle_alpha   90.00
_cell.angle_beta   90.00
_cell.angle_gamma   90.00
#
_symmetry.space_group_name_H-M   'P 1'
#
loop_
_entity.id
_entity.type
_entity.pdbx_description
1 polymer ?
#
loop_
_entity_poly.entity_id
_entity_poly.type
_entity_poly.pdbx_seq_one_letter_code
_entity_poly.pdbx_strand_id
1 'polypeptide(L)'
;MTQLTLFQTARDHVSLVRMVKGKMRYYLLAIDYSLFGDCILEKIYGGMGNSKPTRVLREYYSSWIEAKERLEIVSQAKKKKGYKPLVTTI
;
A
#
# COMPACT_ATOMS: atom_id res chain seq x y z
N MET A 1 3.66 -23.30 8.23
CA MET A 1 4.25 -22.32 7.34
C MET A 1 4.12 -20.92 7.94
N THR A 2 5.15 -20.15 7.78
CA THR A 2 5.11 -18.78 8.22
C THR A 2 4.05 -18.02 7.43
N GLN A 3 3.26 -17.25 8.15
CA GLN A 3 2.27 -16.41 7.53
C GLN A 3 2.98 -15.22 6.88
N LEU A 4 3.05 -15.24 5.58
CA LEU A 4 3.61 -14.11 4.86
C LEU A 4 2.50 -13.13 4.52
N THR A 5 2.72 -11.89 4.88
CA THR A 5 1.81 -10.83 4.48
C THR A 5 2.12 -10.45 3.03
N LEU A 6 1.19 -9.74 2.41
CA LEU A 6 1.42 -9.23 1.07
C LEU A 6 2.70 -8.39 1.03
N PHE A 7 2.95 -7.60 2.08
CA PHE A 7 4.10 -6.71 2.12
C PHE A 7 5.42 -7.45 2.22
N GLN A 8 5.43 -8.62 2.85
CA GLN A 8 6.65 -9.42 2.94
C GLN A 8 7.02 -10.03 1.60
N THR A 9 6.03 -10.34 0.77
CA THR A 9 6.24 -10.98 -0.53
C THR A 9 6.23 -9.98 -1.68
N ALA A 10 5.71 -8.78 -1.45
CA ALA A 10 5.60 -7.78 -2.50
C ALA A 10 6.96 -7.31 -2.96
N ARG A 11 7.09 -7.09 -4.27
CA ARG A 11 8.32 -6.57 -4.87
C ARG A 11 8.59 -5.15 -4.42
N ASP A 12 7.54 -4.40 -4.18
CA ASP A 12 7.66 -3.00 -3.84
C ASP A 12 6.48 -2.61 -2.97
N HIS A 13 6.73 -1.80 -1.97
CA HIS A 13 5.63 -1.36 -1.11
C HIS A 13 5.95 -0.02 -0.47
N VAL A 14 4.88 0.68 -0.09
CA VAL A 14 4.96 1.97 0.60
C VAL A 14 3.94 1.95 1.72
N SER A 15 4.36 2.35 2.91
CA SER A 15 3.47 2.48 4.05
C SER A 15 3.42 3.95 4.47
N LEU A 16 2.24 4.51 4.49
CA LEU A 16 2.03 5.92 4.82
C LEU A 16 1.04 6.04 5.96
N VAL A 17 1.22 7.08 6.79
CA VAL A 17 0.32 7.36 7.90
C VAL A 17 0.00 8.84 7.95
N ARG A 18 -1.18 9.14 8.50
CA ARG A 18 -1.64 10.52 8.67
C ARG A 18 -2.53 10.60 9.91
N MET A 19 -2.35 11.68 10.67
CA MET A 19 -3.23 11.96 11.80
C MET A 19 -4.41 12.80 11.32
N VAL A 20 -5.64 12.34 11.59
CA VAL A 20 -6.85 13.07 11.22
C VAL A 20 -7.74 13.15 12.46
N LYS A 21 -7.95 14.36 12.96
CA LYS A 21 -8.81 14.62 14.12
C LYS A 21 -8.45 13.74 15.32
N GLY A 22 -7.15 13.62 15.59
CA GLY A 22 -6.65 12.85 16.71
C GLY A 22 -6.59 11.34 16.48
N LYS A 23 -6.93 10.87 15.30
CA LYS A 23 -6.90 9.44 14.98
C LYS A 23 -5.91 9.19 13.86
N MET A 24 -5.11 8.14 14.02
CA MET A 24 -4.13 7.76 13.02
C MET A 24 -4.77 6.96 11.91
N ARG A 25 -4.51 7.35 10.67
CA ARG A 25 -4.96 6.63 9.50
C ARG A 25 -3.75 6.11 8.72
N TYR A 26 -3.91 4.97 8.09
CA TYR A 26 -2.84 4.38 7.28
C TYR A 26 -3.26 4.24 5.83
N TYR A 27 -2.28 4.21 4.94
CA TYR A 27 -2.47 3.96 3.53
C TYR A 27 -1.29 3.12 3.05
N LEU A 28 -1.58 1.92 2.61
CA LEU A 28 -0.57 0.95 2.22
C LEU A 28 -0.69 0.67 0.73
N LEU A 29 0.46 0.65 0.07
CA LEU A 29 0.56 0.36 -1.36
C LEU A 29 1.56 -0.78 -1.53
N ALA A 30 1.20 -1.77 -2.32
CA ALA A 30 2.09 -2.89 -2.58
C ALA A 30 1.90 -3.42 -4.00
N ILE A 31 3.00 -3.85 -4.62
CA ILE A 31 2.97 -4.48 -5.93
C ILE A 31 3.38 -5.93 -5.76
N ASP A 32 2.59 -6.83 -6.35
CA ASP A 32 2.91 -8.25 -6.35
C ASP A 32 2.50 -8.84 -7.70
N TYR A 33 2.84 -10.09 -7.93
CA TYR A 33 2.48 -10.78 -9.16
C TYR A 33 1.29 -11.70 -8.93
N SER A 34 0.40 -11.78 -9.92
CA SER A 34 -0.65 -12.78 -9.91
C SER A 34 -0.07 -14.11 -10.37
N LEU A 35 -0.88 -15.15 -10.24
CA LEU A 35 -0.49 -16.48 -10.73
C LEU A 35 -0.26 -16.50 -12.25
N PHE A 36 -0.83 -15.55 -12.96
CA PHE A 36 -0.76 -15.48 -14.41
C PHE A 36 0.27 -14.48 -14.90
N GLY A 37 1.09 -13.92 -14.01
CA GLY A 37 2.14 -13.02 -14.38
C GLY A 37 1.77 -11.55 -14.45
N ASP A 38 0.52 -11.21 -14.22
CA ASP A 38 0.12 -9.81 -14.14
C ASP A 38 0.67 -9.18 -12.87
N CYS A 39 0.89 -7.88 -12.92
CA CYS A 39 1.28 -7.13 -11.74
C CYS A 39 0.04 -6.56 -11.07
N ILE A 40 -0.05 -6.71 -9.76
CA ILE A 40 -1.18 -6.24 -8.98
C ILE A 40 -0.70 -5.11 -8.08
N LEU A 41 -1.31 -3.94 -8.24
CA LEU A 41 -1.12 -2.86 -7.27
C LEU A 41 -2.26 -2.93 -6.28
N GLU A 42 -1.93 -3.22 -5.03
CA GLU A 42 -2.93 -3.30 -3.97
C GLU A 42 -2.87 -2.04 -3.13
N LYS A 43 -4.03 -1.46 -2.87
CA LYS A 43 -4.19 -0.27 -2.04
C LYS A 43 -5.06 -0.63 -0.86
N ILE A 44 -4.50 -0.50 0.34
CA ILE A 44 -5.19 -0.87 1.58
C ILE A 44 -5.13 0.34 2.50
N TYR A 45 -6.29 0.80 2.96
CA TYR A 45 -6.31 1.94 3.85
C TYR A 45 -7.40 1.84 4.89
N GLY A 46 -7.22 2.58 5.99
CA GLY A 46 -8.18 2.57 7.08
C GLY A 46 -7.66 3.31 8.29
N GLY A 47 -8.35 3.14 9.41
CA GLY A 47 -7.96 3.69 10.69
C GLY A 47 -7.09 2.71 11.47
N MET A 48 -6.01 3.19 12.04
CA MET A 48 -5.21 2.39 12.95
C MET A 48 -6.04 1.98 14.16
N GLY A 49 -5.87 0.76 14.61
CA GLY A 49 -6.65 0.24 15.72
C GLY A 49 -7.94 -0.45 15.31
N ASN A 50 -8.39 -0.28 14.08
CA ASN A 50 -9.53 -1.03 13.58
C ASN A 50 -9.07 -2.44 13.20
N SER A 51 -9.94 -3.42 13.45
CA SER A 51 -9.59 -4.82 13.14
C SER A 51 -9.52 -5.10 11.65
N LYS A 52 -10.19 -4.28 10.85
CA LYS A 52 -10.23 -4.44 9.39
C LYS A 52 -9.95 -3.13 8.70
N PRO A 53 -9.35 -3.16 7.51
CA PRO A 53 -9.18 -1.94 6.73
C PRO A 53 -10.54 -1.42 6.28
N THR A 54 -10.60 -0.10 6.04
CA THR A 54 -11.80 0.52 5.49
C THR A 54 -12.04 0.03 4.07
N ARG A 55 -10.96 -0.13 3.30
CA ARG A 55 -11.08 -0.55 1.92
C ARG A 55 -9.79 -1.22 1.44
N VAL A 56 -9.98 -2.19 0.54
CA VAL A 56 -8.89 -2.85 -0.17
C VAL A 56 -9.24 -2.76 -1.65
N LEU A 57 -8.35 -2.18 -2.44
CA LEU A 57 -8.53 -2.04 -3.88
C LEU A 57 -7.36 -2.71 -4.59
N ARG A 58 -7.65 -3.37 -5.71
CA ARG A 58 -6.64 -4.02 -6.52
C ARG A 58 -6.75 -3.53 -7.96
N GLU A 59 -5.60 -3.14 -8.52
CA GLU A 59 -5.50 -2.73 -9.91
C GLU A 59 -4.51 -3.64 -10.60
N TYR A 60 -4.84 -4.10 -11.80
CA TYR A 60 -4.03 -5.05 -12.53
C TYR A 60 -3.32 -4.36 -13.68
N TYR A 61 -2.04 -4.63 -13.82
CA TYR A 61 -1.20 -4.04 -14.87
C TYR A 61 -0.45 -5.14 -15.59
N SER A 62 -0.18 -4.91 -16.88
CA SER A 62 0.51 -5.90 -17.69
C SER A 62 2.01 -5.93 -17.44
N SER A 63 2.57 -4.88 -16.82
CA SER A 63 4.00 -4.85 -16.53
C SER A 63 4.27 -4.24 -15.16
N TRP A 64 5.41 -4.61 -14.59
CA TRP A 64 5.85 -4.05 -13.33
C TRP A 64 6.11 -2.54 -13.43
N ILE A 65 6.63 -2.10 -14.57
CA ILE A 65 6.90 -0.67 -14.80
C ILE A 65 5.63 0.15 -14.70
N GLU A 66 4.55 -0.31 -15.31
CA GLU A 66 3.27 0.39 -15.23
C GLU A 66 2.74 0.44 -13.80
N ALA A 67 2.81 -0.69 -13.10
CA ALA A 67 2.37 -0.75 -11.72
C ALA A 67 3.21 0.17 -10.84
N LYS A 68 4.51 0.19 -11.06
CA LYS A 68 5.44 1.04 -10.29
C LYS A 68 5.17 2.52 -10.54
N GLU A 69 4.93 2.90 -11.77
CA GLU A 69 4.58 4.28 -12.09
C GLU A 69 3.31 4.70 -11.36
N ARG A 70 2.31 3.83 -11.37
CA ARG A 70 1.06 4.13 -10.69
C ARG A 70 1.24 4.22 -9.18
N LEU A 71 2.05 3.33 -8.62
CA LEU A 71 2.37 3.37 -7.19
C LEU A 71 2.99 4.71 -6.82
N GLU A 72 3.95 5.19 -7.61
CA GLU A 72 4.61 6.47 -7.35
C GLU A 72 3.61 7.63 -7.43
N ILE A 73 2.74 7.62 -8.43
CA ILE A 73 1.73 8.68 -8.59
C ILE A 73 0.80 8.73 -7.38
N VAL A 74 0.30 7.57 -6.96
CA VAL A 74 -0.60 7.50 -5.82
C VAL A 74 0.11 7.89 -4.53
N SER A 75 1.34 7.42 -4.35
CA SER A 75 2.14 7.75 -3.19
C SER A 75 2.35 9.26 -3.07
N GLN A 76 2.74 9.92 -4.16
CA GLN A 76 2.94 11.36 -4.15
C GLN A 76 1.65 12.12 -3.89
N ALA A 77 0.54 11.68 -4.47
CA ALA A 77 -0.75 12.31 -4.24
C ALA A 77 -1.15 12.24 -2.76
N LYS A 78 -0.89 11.11 -2.11
CA LYS A 78 -1.20 10.96 -0.69
C LYS A 78 -0.29 11.79 0.19
N LYS A 79 0.99 11.90 -0.17
CA LYS A 79 1.92 12.76 0.57
C LYS A 79 1.48 14.22 0.51
N LYS A 80 0.97 14.67 -0.62
CA LYS A 80 0.44 16.03 -0.74
C LYS A 80 -0.78 16.26 0.16
N LYS A 81 -1.52 15.20 0.49
CA LYS A 81 -2.66 15.30 1.39
C LYS A 81 -2.28 15.19 2.86
N GLY A 82 -0.99 15.09 3.16
CA GLY A 82 -0.51 15.05 4.53
C GLY A 82 -0.07 13.70 5.04
N TYR A 83 -0.14 12.67 4.21
CA TYR A 83 0.41 11.37 4.59
C TYR A 83 1.92 11.42 4.60
N LYS A 84 2.53 10.73 5.56
CA LYS A 84 3.97 10.67 5.70
C LYS A 84 4.42 9.22 5.72
N PRO A 85 5.62 8.92 5.20
CA PRO A 85 6.14 7.56 5.27
C PRO A 85 6.19 7.06 6.69
N LEU A 86 5.75 5.83 6.89
CA LEU A 86 5.92 5.15 8.16
C LEU A 86 7.29 4.48 8.13
N VAL A 87 8.20 4.96 8.96
CA VAL A 87 9.54 4.40 9.04
C VAL A 87 9.56 3.43 10.21
N THR A 88 9.85 2.18 9.91
CA THR A 88 10.00 1.16 10.93
C THR A 88 11.48 0.99 11.20
N THR A 89 11.88 1.25 12.44
CA THR A 89 13.26 1.03 12.88
C THR A 89 13.32 -0.29 13.63
N ILE A 90 14.23 -1.11 13.23
CA ILE A 90 14.43 -2.40 13.88
C ILE A 90 15.69 -2.36 14.73
#